data_0c39468631898027beeb10a2e55faec2
#
_entry.id   0c39468631898027beeb10a2e55faec2
#
_cell.length_a   1.000
_cell.length_b   1.000
_cell.length_c   1.000
_cell.angle_alpha   90.00
_cell.angle_beta   90.00
_cell.angle_gamma   90.00
#
_symmetry.space_group_name_H-M   'P 1'
#
loop_
_entity.id
_entity.type
_entity.pdbx_description
1 polymer ?
#
loop_
_entity_poly.entity_id
_entity_poly.type
_entity_poly.pdbx_seq_one_letter_code
_entity_poly.pdbx_strand_id
1 'polypeptide(L)'
;MLRKLSLFSCLALLAFTSFAQEDSTTKSNWTFTGFVDGYFRSDFNQNLSNNRTSFTNSNNKLALGMVSAKVDYAFKKFSFTADLGAGKRAEEFAYNDKGALSYVKQLYASYAPTDWLKLSAGTWATHVGYELVDPYANKNYSMSYMFSYGPFLHTGIKADFTIGTTGFMIGLANPTDYRKAPSGSKKFALLQWSQAINEDIKFYVNYVGGQRPGDSAKTRQIDLVVTAKINDEFGIGFNGTVNSIKLQTNNKYADASSWSGAAVYLNYDPVEKLGLTLRSEIFNDKNQLAALGSALSGTSILANTLSGNVKLGKFTIIPELRYETAGKNIYFAKMEHLKAQM
;
A
#
# COMPACT_ATOMS: atom_id res chain seq x y z
N MET A 1 43.56 -10.78 -0.33
CA MET A 1 42.88 -10.48 0.95
C MET A 1 41.39 -10.67 0.74
N LEU A 2 40.90 -11.86 1.04
CA LEU A 2 39.46 -12.19 0.95
C LEU A 2 38.73 -11.57 2.15
N ARG A 3 37.90 -10.56 1.93
CA ARG A 3 36.97 -10.08 2.94
C ARG A 3 35.85 -11.09 3.07
N LYS A 4 35.72 -11.62 4.28
CA LYS A 4 34.67 -12.54 4.69
C LYS A 4 33.28 -11.88 4.49
N LEU A 5 32.50 -12.41 3.57
CA LEU A 5 31.06 -12.16 3.52
C LEU A 5 30.45 -12.80 4.77
N SER A 6 30.04 -12.01 5.75
CA SER A 6 29.19 -12.50 6.81
C SER A 6 27.76 -12.51 6.31
N LEU A 7 27.32 -13.68 5.86
CA LEU A 7 25.91 -14.03 5.68
C LEU A 7 25.29 -14.14 7.07
N PHE A 8 24.44 -13.22 7.47
CA PHE A 8 23.38 -13.46 8.47
C PHE A 8 22.43 -12.28 8.49
N SER A 9 21.30 -12.43 7.82
CA SER A 9 20.07 -11.74 8.16
C SER A 9 18.90 -12.54 7.60
N CYS A 10 18.65 -13.73 8.18
CA CYS A 10 17.35 -14.38 8.08
C CYS A 10 16.49 -13.83 9.18
N LEU A 11 15.43 -13.13 8.84
CA LEU A 11 14.40 -12.87 9.82
C LEU A 11 13.01 -13.17 9.32
N ALA A 12 12.40 -14.01 10.09
CA ALA A 12 11.12 -14.58 9.86
C ALA A 12 10.00 -13.65 10.34
N LEU A 13 9.05 -13.41 9.50
CA LEU A 13 7.79 -12.79 9.82
C LEU A 13 6.72 -13.85 10.03
N LEU A 14 6.01 -13.74 11.13
CA LEU A 14 4.89 -14.62 11.46
C LEU A 14 3.58 -13.88 11.13
N ALA A 15 2.94 -14.23 10.02
CA ALA A 15 1.58 -13.80 9.74
C ALA A 15 0.62 -14.94 10.08
N PHE A 16 -0.31 -14.69 10.99
CA PHE A 16 -1.39 -15.61 11.31
C PHE A 16 -2.55 -15.36 10.36
N THR A 17 -2.88 -16.32 9.54
CA THR A 17 -4.07 -16.27 8.70
C THR A 17 -5.29 -16.85 9.42
N SER A 18 -6.42 -16.25 9.20
CA SER A 18 -7.74 -16.41 9.76
C SER A 18 -8.19 -17.81 10.17
N PHE A 19 -8.89 -17.87 11.30
CA PHE A 19 -9.79 -18.96 11.62
C PHE A 19 -11.06 -18.81 10.77
N ALA A 20 -11.18 -19.52 9.67
CA ALA A 20 -12.45 -19.86 9.10
C ALA A 20 -12.86 -21.20 9.72
N GLN A 21 -13.80 -21.20 10.64
CA GLN A 21 -14.45 -22.40 11.13
C GLN A 21 -15.46 -22.79 10.06
N GLU A 22 -15.14 -23.83 9.29
CA GLU A 22 -16.15 -24.55 8.51
C GLU A 22 -17.00 -25.36 9.47
N ASP A 23 -18.18 -24.87 9.80
CA ASP A 23 -19.25 -25.68 10.33
C ASP A 23 -20.32 -25.86 9.22
N SER A 24 -20.51 -27.12 8.87
CA SER A 24 -21.41 -27.53 7.82
C SER A 24 -22.86 -27.32 8.24
N THR A 25 -23.64 -26.61 7.43
CA THR A 25 -25.05 -26.78 7.04
C THR A 25 -25.86 -25.53 6.76
N THR A 26 -25.39 -24.33 7.04
CA THR A 26 -26.01 -23.10 6.52
C THR A 26 -24.91 -22.19 6.01
N LYS A 27 -24.94 -21.79 4.73
CA LYS A 27 -24.03 -20.77 4.21
C LYS A 27 -24.21 -19.52 5.08
N SER A 28 -23.31 -19.33 6.02
CA SER A 28 -23.27 -18.12 6.84
C SER A 28 -23.05 -16.92 5.91
N ASN A 29 -23.89 -15.90 6.03
CA ASN A 29 -23.69 -14.63 5.32
C ASN A 29 -22.53 -13.81 5.93
N TRP A 30 -21.86 -14.33 6.95
CA TRP A 30 -20.77 -13.72 7.67
C TRP A 30 -19.44 -14.34 7.26
N THR A 31 -18.47 -13.51 6.95
CA THR A 31 -17.07 -13.90 6.76
C THR A 31 -16.18 -13.17 7.76
N PHE A 32 -15.38 -13.91 8.50
CA PHE A 32 -14.42 -13.38 9.46
C PHE A 32 -13.01 -13.60 8.94
N THR A 33 -12.20 -12.55 8.94
CA THR A 33 -10.79 -12.60 8.54
C THR A 33 -9.98 -11.88 9.60
N GLY A 34 -8.82 -12.43 9.96
CA GLY A 34 -7.93 -11.77 10.90
C GLY A 34 -6.50 -12.23 10.72
N PHE A 35 -5.56 -11.39 11.12
CA PHE A 35 -4.14 -11.72 11.10
C PHE A 35 -3.38 -10.94 12.17
N VAL A 36 -2.18 -11.42 12.48
CA VAL A 36 -1.17 -10.73 13.29
C VAL A 36 0.15 -10.82 12.53
N ASP A 37 0.88 -9.72 12.44
CA ASP A 37 2.21 -9.70 11.87
C ASP A 37 3.21 -8.98 12.77
N GLY A 38 4.46 -9.40 12.65
CA GLY A 38 5.60 -8.77 13.26
C GLY A 38 6.80 -8.88 12.31
N TYR A 39 7.75 -7.98 12.42
CA TYR A 39 8.92 -7.97 11.54
C TYR A 39 10.19 -7.55 12.27
N PHE A 40 11.29 -7.90 11.67
CA PHE A 40 12.61 -7.38 12.02
C PHE A 40 13.23 -6.79 10.76
N ARG A 41 13.72 -5.59 10.82
CA ARG A 41 14.47 -4.95 9.75
C ARG A 41 15.86 -4.55 10.25
N SER A 42 16.86 -4.81 9.42
CA SER A 42 18.22 -4.33 9.64
C SER A 42 18.69 -3.55 8.42
N ASP A 43 19.14 -2.33 8.63
CA ASP A 43 19.82 -1.52 7.63
C ASP A 43 21.35 -1.79 7.72
N PHE A 44 21.98 -2.10 6.59
CA PHE A 44 23.43 -2.39 6.58
C PHE A 44 24.28 -1.20 7.05
N ASN A 45 23.81 0.02 6.83
CA ASN A 45 24.43 1.24 7.33
C ASN A 45 23.99 1.59 8.76
N GLN A 46 23.11 0.79 9.36
CA GLN A 46 22.57 1.00 10.72
C GLN A 46 21.98 2.40 10.93
N ASN A 47 21.44 3.02 9.88
CA ASN A 47 20.85 4.36 9.91
C ASN A 47 19.38 4.31 9.52
N LEU A 48 18.49 4.52 10.49
CA LEU A 48 17.04 4.47 10.28
C LEU A 48 16.57 5.49 9.23
N SER A 49 17.26 6.63 9.09
CA SER A 49 16.90 7.67 8.12
C SER A 49 17.05 7.23 6.66
N ASN A 50 17.66 6.07 6.41
CA ASN A 50 17.71 5.47 5.08
C ASN A 50 16.40 4.79 4.68
N ASN A 51 15.51 4.46 5.64
CA ASN A 51 14.18 3.97 5.31
C ASN A 51 13.27 5.16 4.95
N ARG A 52 12.76 5.17 3.75
CA ARG A 52 11.85 6.22 3.24
C ARG A 52 10.54 5.67 2.73
N THR A 53 10.24 4.40 3.03
CA THR A 53 8.94 3.79 2.76
C THR A 53 8.18 3.54 4.06
N SER A 54 6.86 3.43 3.96
CA SER A 54 5.97 3.23 5.11
C SER A 54 6.03 1.81 5.65
N PHE A 55 5.58 1.62 6.89
CA PHE A 55 5.23 0.36 7.54
C PHE A 55 6.39 -0.54 8.01
N THR A 56 7.64 -0.21 7.69
CA THR A 56 8.82 -0.98 8.15
C THR A 56 9.85 -0.09 8.85
N ASN A 57 9.37 0.81 9.70
CA ASN A 57 10.16 1.88 10.34
C ASN A 57 10.83 1.41 11.65
N SER A 58 11.53 0.27 11.63
CA SER A 58 12.40 -0.18 12.72
C SER A 58 13.80 -0.48 12.19
N ASN A 59 14.80 -0.50 13.07
CA ASN A 59 16.15 -0.91 12.73
C ASN A 59 16.76 -1.71 13.88
N ASN A 60 17.26 -2.91 13.58
CA ASN A 60 17.85 -3.86 14.52
C ASN A 60 16.94 -4.19 15.73
N LYS A 61 15.64 -4.18 15.53
CA LYS A 61 14.64 -4.46 16.56
C LYS A 61 13.50 -5.29 15.98
N LEU A 62 13.01 -6.23 16.74
CA LEU A 62 11.72 -6.87 16.47
C LEU A 62 10.62 -5.82 16.69
N ALA A 63 9.72 -5.69 15.74
CA ALA A 63 8.60 -4.78 15.79
C ALA A 63 7.30 -5.51 15.48
N LEU A 64 6.24 -5.16 16.19
CA LEU A 64 4.89 -5.56 15.82
C LEU A 64 4.42 -4.70 14.64
N GLY A 65 3.92 -5.34 13.60
CA GLY A 65 3.33 -4.66 12.46
C GLY A 65 1.88 -4.27 12.77
N MET A 66 0.97 -5.22 12.64
CA MET A 66 -0.46 -4.99 12.85
C MET A 66 -1.15 -6.27 13.33
N VAL A 67 -2.11 -6.13 14.22
CA VAL A 67 -3.21 -7.08 14.39
C VAL A 67 -4.43 -6.53 13.68
N SER A 68 -5.13 -7.34 12.90
CA SER A 68 -6.34 -6.94 12.18
C SER A 68 -7.45 -7.96 12.35
N ALA A 69 -8.68 -7.45 12.44
CA ALA A 69 -9.91 -8.24 12.44
C ALA A 69 -10.91 -7.61 11.50
N LYS A 70 -11.38 -8.40 10.53
CA LYS A 70 -12.33 -7.98 9.52
C LYS A 70 -13.56 -8.86 9.55
N VAL A 71 -14.71 -8.21 9.42
CA VAL A 71 -16.02 -8.84 9.29
C VAL A 71 -16.65 -8.34 7.98
N ASP A 72 -17.00 -9.25 7.12
CA ASP A 72 -17.84 -9.00 5.96
C ASP A 72 -19.19 -9.68 6.17
N TYR A 73 -20.27 -8.98 5.83
CA TYR A 73 -21.63 -9.51 5.86
C TYR A 73 -22.37 -9.17 4.57
N ALA A 74 -23.08 -10.12 4.02
CA ALA A 74 -23.91 -9.93 2.84
C ALA A 74 -25.32 -10.51 3.07
N PHE A 75 -26.34 -9.72 2.75
CA PHE A 75 -27.75 -10.14 2.83
C PHE A 75 -28.52 -9.55 1.66
N LYS A 76 -28.99 -10.42 0.77
CA LYS A 76 -29.69 -10.00 -0.46
C LYS A 76 -28.85 -8.98 -1.26
N LYS A 77 -29.36 -7.75 -1.38
CA LYS A 77 -28.73 -6.64 -2.10
C LYS A 77 -27.85 -5.75 -1.21
N PHE A 78 -27.78 -6.03 0.08
CA PHE A 78 -27.01 -5.25 1.05
C PHE A 78 -25.78 -6.00 1.50
N SER A 79 -24.68 -5.28 1.71
CA SER A 79 -23.50 -5.80 2.38
C SER A 79 -22.85 -4.71 3.23
N PHE A 80 -22.08 -5.13 4.23
CA PHE A 80 -21.19 -4.22 4.92
C PHE A 80 -19.84 -4.89 5.20
N THR A 81 -18.82 -4.06 5.36
CA THR A 81 -17.48 -4.44 5.79
C THR A 81 -17.10 -3.61 6.99
N ALA A 82 -16.63 -4.26 8.05
CA ALA A 82 -15.94 -3.63 9.17
C ALA A 82 -14.56 -4.28 9.33
N ASP A 83 -13.50 -3.50 9.19
CA ASP A 83 -12.10 -3.94 9.24
C ASP A 83 -11.34 -3.02 10.19
N LEU A 84 -10.87 -3.59 11.29
CA LEU A 84 -10.16 -2.89 12.35
C LEU A 84 -8.72 -3.36 12.39
N GLY A 85 -7.79 -2.45 12.67
CA GLY A 85 -6.38 -2.75 12.82
C GLY A 85 -5.76 -1.98 13.96
N ALA A 86 -4.82 -2.61 14.67
CA ALA A 86 -4.03 -1.99 15.73
C ALA A 86 -2.56 -2.37 15.57
N GLY A 87 -1.66 -1.47 15.94
CA GLY A 87 -0.22 -1.64 15.79
C GLY A 87 0.40 -0.57 14.91
N LYS A 88 1.73 -0.63 14.72
CA LYS A 88 2.48 0.44 14.06
C LYS A 88 2.06 0.65 12.61
N ARG A 89 1.79 -0.42 11.89
CA ARG A 89 1.28 -0.35 10.49
C ARG A 89 -0.10 0.30 10.43
N ALA A 90 -1.00 0.00 11.38
CA ALA A 90 -2.32 0.63 11.45
C ALA A 90 -2.22 2.13 11.77
N GLU A 91 -1.33 2.54 12.70
CA GLU A 91 -1.06 3.95 12.99
C GLU A 91 -0.57 4.71 11.75
N GLU A 92 0.38 4.14 11.00
CA GLU A 92 0.90 4.75 9.78
C GLU A 92 -0.15 4.80 8.66
N PHE A 93 -1.02 3.78 8.57
CA PHE A 93 -2.14 3.77 7.64
C PHE A 93 -3.19 4.85 7.96
N ALA A 94 -3.32 5.20 9.23
CA ALA A 94 -4.31 6.16 9.74
C ALA A 94 -3.67 7.49 10.19
N TYR A 95 -2.55 7.89 9.60
CA TYR A 95 -1.70 8.99 10.08
C TYR A 95 -2.41 10.35 10.24
N ASN A 96 -3.53 10.58 9.55
CA ASN A 96 -4.34 11.78 9.66
C ASN A 96 -5.45 11.70 10.72
N ASP A 97 -5.68 10.54 11.31
CA ASP A 97 -6.76 10.31 12.27
C ASP A 97 -6.20 10.04 13.67
N LYS A 98 -7.02 10.29 14.70
CA LYS A 98 -6.65 10.10 16.12
C LYS A 98 -7.76 9.36 16.85
N GLY A 99 -7.39 8.75 17.98
CA GLY A 99 -8.33 8.03 18.85
C GLY A 99 -8.94 6.83 18.15
N ALA A 100 -10.22 6.55 18.36
CA ALA A 100 -10.89 5.35 17.83
C ALA A 100 -10.88 5.27 16.30
N LEU A 101 -10.84 6.40 15.59
CA LEU A 101 -10.80 6.40 14.14
C LEU A 101 -9.49 5.83 13.57
N SER A 102 -8.39 5.91 14.30
CA SER A 102 -7.11 5.35 13.85
C SER A 102 -7.10 3.82 13.80
N TYR A 103 -8.02 3.15 14.48
CA TYR A 103 -8.16 1.69 14.41
C TYR A 103 -9.03 1.22 13.24
N VAL A 104 -9.81 2.11 12.61
CA VAL A 104 -10.70 1.74 11.51
C VAL A 104 -9.91 1.67 10.21
N LYS A 105 -9.66 0.49 9.67
CA LYS A 105 -9.09 0.32 8.34
C LYS A 105 -10.16 0.55 7.27
N GLN A 106 -11.27 -0.17 7.38
CA GLN A 106 -12.43 -0.02 6.50
C GLN A 106 -13.72 -0.09 7.32
N LEU A 107 -14.69 0.72 6.98
CA LEU A 107 -16.05 0.68 7.53
C LEU A 107 -17.00 1.26 6.49
N TYR A 108 -17.68 0.41 5.75
CA TYR A 108 -18.60 0.84 4.71
C TYR A 108 -19.76 -0.13 4.53
N ALA A 109 -20.87 0.41 4.04
CA ALA A 109 -22.02 -0.35 3.61
C ALA A 109 -22.20 -0.21 2.10
N SER A 110 -22.79 -1.25 1.48
CA SER A 110 -23.07 -1.25 0.05
C SER A 110 -24.49 -1.74 -0.22
N TYR A 111 -25.06 -1.22 -1.30
CA TYR A 111 -26.35 -1.63 -1.85
C TYR A 111 -26.21 -1.88 -3.35
N ALA A 112 -26.54 -3.08 -3.80
CA ALA A 112 -26.53 -3.50 -5.20
C ALA A 112 -27.98 -3.62 -5.72
N PRO A 113 -28.59 -2.53 -6.24
CA PRO A 113 -29.97 -2.58 -6.76
C PRO A 113 -30.09 -3.56 -7.93
N THR A 114 -29.04 -3.68 -8.73
CA THR A 114 -28.93 -4.57 -9.88
C THR A 114 -27.58 -5.25 -9.87
N ASP A 115 -27.34 -6.25 -10.74
CA ASP A 115 -26.08 -6.98 -10.83
C ASP A 115 -24.93 -6.14 -11.43
N TRP A 116 -25.29 -5.08 -12.17
CA TRP A 116 -24.32 -4.20 -12.82
C TRP A 116 -24.03 -2.91 -12.04
N LEU A 117 -24.76 -2.61 -10.95
CA LEU A 117 -24.58 -1.39 -10.15
C LEU A 117 -24.47 -1.72 -8.66
N LYS A 118 -23.39 -1.23 -8.03
CA LYS A 118 -23.20 -1.25 -6.59
C LYS A 118 -22.88 0.16 -6.08
N LEU A 119 -23.68 0.63 -5.13
CA LEU A 119 -23.50 1.90 -4.42
C LEU A 119 -22.86 1.61 -3.06
N SER A 120 -21.82 2.36 -2.68
CA SER A 120 -21.17 2.18 -1.39
C SER A 120 -20.96 3.52 -0.70
N ALA A 121 -21.03 3.51 0.65
CA ALA A 121 -20.80 4.67 1.49
C ALA A 121 -20.01 4.26 2.74
N GLY A 122 -19.02 5.07 3.13
CA GLY A 122 -18.18 4.85 4.30
C GLY A 122 -16.71 5.05 4.00
N THR A 123 -15.85 4.28 4.67
CA THR A 123 -14.38 4.28 4.50
C THR A 123 -13.93 2.96 3.89
N TRP A 124 -13.15 3.00 2.81
CA TRP A 124 -12.59 1.82 2.14
C TRP A 124 -11.12 2.04 1.77
N ALA A 125 -10.36 0.95 1.60
CA ALA A 125 -8.99 0.97 1.11
C ALA A 125 -8.91 1.58 -0.29
N THR A 126 -7.81 2.23 -0.62
CA THR A 126 -7.63 2.88 -1.92
C THR A 126 -7.80 1.91 -3.10
N HIS A 127 -8.22 2.45 -4.23
CA HIS A 127 -8.23 1.78 -5.52
C HIS A 127 -6.96 2.06 -6.34
N VAL A 128 -6.05 2.87 -5.82
CA VAL A 128 -4.80 3.30 -6.49
C VAL A 128 -3.65 2.39 -6.06
N GLY A 129 -2.89 1.89 -7.03
CA GLY A 129 -1.70 1.09 -6.80
C GLY A 129 -1.93 -0.41 -6.82
N TYR A 130 -0.83 -1.14 -6.88
CA TYR A 130 -0.78 -2.61 -6.94
C TYR A 130 -0.79 -3.26 -5.56
N GLU A 131 -0.15 -2.61 -4.57
CA GLU A 131 0.04 -3.15 -3.22
C GLU A 131 -1.14 -2.83 -2.30
N LEU A 132 -1.27 -3.62 -1.25
CA LEU A 132 -2.30 -3.48 -0.20
C LEU A 132 -1.64 -3.24 1.16
N VAL A 133 -2.36 -2.61 2.09
CA VAL A 133 -1.84 -2.38 3.45
C VAL A 133 -1.62 -3.69 4.22
N ASP A 134 -2.42 -4.71 3.95
CA ASP A 134 -2.38 -5.99 4.64
C ASP A 134 -1.22 -6.85 4.10
N PRO A 135 -0.22 -7.17 4.93
CA PRO A 135 1.01 -7.81 4.44
C PRO A 135 0.78 -9.22 3.88
N TYR A 136 -0.22 -9.95 4.36
CA TYR A 136 -0.55 -11.28 3.85
C TYR A 136 -1.11 -11.26 2.41
N ALA A 137 -1.60 -10.11 1.97
CA ALA A 137 -2.15 -9.91 0.62
C ALA A 137 -1.09 -9.48 -0.40
N ASN A 138 0.12 -9.17 0.07
CA ASN A 138 1.27 -8.82 -0.76
C ASN A 138 2.28 -9.97 -0.79
N LYS A 139 3.07 -10.04 -1.86
CA LYS A 139 4.19 -10.99 -1.96
C LYS A 139 5.51 -10.39 -1.48
N ASN A 140 5.65 -9.06 -1.43
CA ASN A 140 6.70 -8.35 -0.73
C ASN A 140 6.15 -7.85 0.61
N TYR A 141 6.93 -7.93 1.67
CA TYR A 141 6.52 -7.42 2.98
C TYR A 141 6.69 -5.91 3.09
N SER A 142 7.83 -5.37 2.62
CA SER A 142 8.03 -3.93 2.55
C SER A 142 7.31 -3.32 1.36
N MET A 143 6.88 -2.08 1.51
CA MET A 143 6.12 -1.36 0.47
C MET A 143 7.04 -0.68 -0.55
N SER A 144 6.50 -0.49 -1.75
CA SER A 144 7.06 0.38 -2.76
C SER A 144 7.01 1.86 -2.32
N TYR A 145 7.81 2.69 -2.96
CA TYR A 145 7.68 4.14 -2.83
C TYR A 145 6.32 4.63 -3.34
N MET A 146 5.86 4.10 -4.47
CA MET A 146 4.57 4.48 -5.03
C MET A 146 3.42 4.24 -4.07
N PHE A 147 3.38 3.11 -3.36
CA PHE A 147 2.38 2.84 -2.35
C PHE A 147 2.54 3.77 -1.13
N SER A 148 3.78 3.95 -0.66
CA SER A 148 4.08 4.75 0.53
C SER A 148 3.70 6.23 0.40
N TYR A 149 3.69 6.77 -0.82
CA TYR A 149 3.37 8.19 -1.12
C TYR A 149 2.08 8.36 -1.93
N GLY A 150 1.39 7.28 -2.24
CA GLY A 150 0.03 7.26 -2.76
C GLY A 150 -1.03 7.34 -1.66
N PRO A 151 -2.31 7.34 -2.03
CA PRO A 151 -3.42 7.29 -1.09
C PRO A 151 -3.52 5.90 -0.45
N PHE A 152 -3.89 5.85 0.85
CA PHE A 152 -4.15 4.61 1.56
C PHE A 152 -5.65 4.27 1.64
N LEU A 153 -6.49 5.30 1.81
CA LEU A 153 -7.91 5.11 2.00
C LEU A 153 -8.74 6.29 1.47
N HIS A 154 -10.01 6.02 1.27
CA HIS A 154 -11.01 7.03 0.92
C HIS A 154 -12.23 6.90 1.83
N THR A 155 -12.81 8.04 2.19
CA THR A 155 -14.06 8.11 2.96
C THR A 155 -15.07 8.96 2.21
N GLY A 156 -16.19 8.37 1.79
CA GLY A 156 -17.16 9.06 0.96
C GLY A 156 -18.25 8.15 0.43
N ILE A 157 -18.66 8.41 -0.79
CA ILE A 157 -19.64 7.62 -1.55
C ILE A 157 -19.03 7.24 -2.91
N LYS A 158 -19.39 6.07 -3.41
CA LYS A 158 -19.00 5.63 -4.75
C LYS A 158 -20.07 4.75 -5.39
N ALA A 159 -20.08 4.74 -6.71
CA ALA A 159 -20.83 3.83 -7.54
C ALA A 159 -19.86 2.99 -8.37
N ASP A 160 -19.99 1.69 -8.28
CA ASP A 160 -19.27 0.71 -9.09
C ASP A 160 -20.22 0.15 -10.14
N PHE A 161 -19.81 0.17 -11.42
CA PHE A 161 -20.53 -0.35 -12.57
C PHE A 161 -19.76 -1.54 -13.15
N THR A 162 -20.46 -2.64 -13.47
CA THR A 162 -19.89 -3.84 -14.08
C THR A 162 -20.67 -4.19 -15.33
N ILE A 163 -20.02 -4.17 -16.49
CA ILE A 163 -20.63 -4.48 -17.79
C ILE A 163 -19.73 -5.51 -18.50
N GLY A 164 -20.15 -6.77 -18.43
CA GLY A 164 -19.33 -7.87 -18.92
C GLY A 164 -17.97 -7.94 -18.19
N THR A 165 -16.88 -7.83 -18.93
CA THR A 165 -15.49 -7.84 -18.41
C THR A 165 -14.95 -6.44 -18.07
N THR A 166 -15.79 -5.41 -18.21
CA THR A 166 -15.43 -4.00 -17.99
C THR A 166 -16.04 -3.50 -16.68
N GLY A 167 -15.25 -2.82 -15.86
CA GLY A 167 -15.71 -2.13 -14.67
C GLY A 167 -15.42 -0.64 -14.73
N PHE A 168 -16.31 0.17 -14.17
CA PHE A 168 -16.11 1.60 -13.93
C PHE A 168 -16.46 1.92 -12.48
N MET A 169 -15.69 2.79 -11.84
CA MET A 169 -16.02 3.35 -10.54
C MET A 169 -15.97 4.87 -10.62
N ILE A 170 -16.98 5.52 -10.05
CA ILE A 170 -17.00 6.96 -9.83
C ILE A 170 -17.30 7.22 -8.34
N GLY A 171 -16.56 8.14 -7.73
CA GLY A 171 -16.76 8.46 -6.33
C GLY A 171 -16.44 9.90 -5.96
N LEU A 172 -17.02 10.34 -4.86
CA LEU A 172 -16.71 11.59 -4.17
C LEU A 172 -16.35 11.28 -2.73
N ALA A 173 -15.18 11.73 -2.30
CA ALA A 173 -14.64 11.43 -0.99
C ALA A 173 -14.15 12.67 -0.26
N ASN A 174 -13.88 12.54 1.02
CA ASN A 174 -13.04 13.45 1.77
C ASN A 174 -11.67 13.59 1.09
N PRO A 175 -10.85 14.56 1.43
CA PRO A 175 -9.44 14.54 1.06
C PRO A 175 -8.82 13.17 1.40
N THR A 176 -7.92 12.73 0.54
CA THR A 176 -7.21 11.45 0.69
C THR A 176 -6.71 11.25 2.11
N ASP A 177 -6.91 10.04 2.63
CA ASP A 177 -6.46 9.58 3.96
C ASP A 177 -7.09 10.30 5.16
N TYR A 178 -8.24 10.95 4.97
CA TYR A 178 -9.03 11.52 6.04
C TYR A 178 -10.36 10.79 6.22
N ARG A 179 -10.54 10.09 7.33
CA ARG A 179 -11.86 9.60 7.75
C ARG A 179 -12.71 10.77 8.23
N LYS A 180 -12.12 11.66 9.00
CA LYS A 180 -12.72 12.94 9.40
C LYS A 180 -11.93 14.10 8.76
N ALA A 181 -12.48 14.65 7.67
CA ALA A 181 -11.86 15.79 7.01
C ALA A 181 -11.89 17.05 7.90
N PRO A 182 -10.86 17.88 7.86
CA PRO A 182 -10.89 19.22 8.46
C PRO A 182 -12.05 20.06 7.93
N SER A 183 -12.55 21.00 8.74
CA SER A 183 -13.64 21.90 8.34
C SER A 183 -13.26 22.71 7.09
N GLY A 184 -14.20 22.88 6.16
CA GLY A 184 -13.97 23.61 4.92
C GLY A 184 -13.21 22.83 3.83
N SER A 185 -12.83 21.58 4.07
CA SER A 185 -12.16 20.74 3.08
C SER A 185 -13.01 20.55 1.82
N LYS A 186 -12.36 20.60 0.66
CA LYS A 186 -12.96 20.27 -0.63
C LYS A 186 -13.02 18.75 -0.81
N LYS A 187 -13.98 18.27 -1.60
CA LYS A 187 -14.07 16.85 -1.93
C LYS A 187 -13.05 16.46 -3.00
N PHE A 188 -12.66 15.18 -2.95
CA PHE A 188 -11.83 14.54 -3.97
C PHE A 188 -12.71 13.73 -4.92
N ALA A 189 -12.39 13.81 -6.21
CA ALA A 189 -12.96 12.95 -7.21
C ALA A 189 -12.16 11.66 -7.33
N LEU A 190 -12.86 10.53 -7.42
CA LEU A 190 -12.30 9.19 -7.57
C LEU A 190 -12.86 8.57 -8.84
N LEU A 191 -12.01 8.03 -9.70
CA LEU A 191 -12.40 7.30 -10.90
C LEU A 191 -11.53 6.04 -11.04
N GLN A 192 -12.12 4.98 -11.57
CA GLN A 192 -11.41 3.79 -12.00
C GLN A 192 -12.06 3.24 -13.27
N TRP A 193 -11.25 2.82 -14.20
CA TRP A 193 -11.62 1.92 -15.28
C TRP A 193 -10.85 0.63 -15.12
N SER A 194 -11.55 -0.49 -15.11
CA SER A 194 -10.96 -1.82 -15.05
C SER A 194 -11.43 -2.66 -16.23
N GLN A 195 -10.53 -3.49 -16.75
CA GLN A 195 -10.81 -4.38 -17.85
C GLN A 195 -10.12 -5.72 -17.63
N ALA A 196 -10.88 -6.80 -17.68
CA ALA A 196 -10.33 -8.12 -17.89
C ALA A 196 -10.25 -8.40 -19.40
N ILE A 197 -9.03 -8.57 -19.91
CA ILE A 197 -8.79 -8.95 -21.32
C ILE A 197 -9.20 -10.40 -21.52
N ASN A 198 -8.83 -11.24 -20.55
CA ASN A 198 -9.20 -12.63 -20.39
C ASN A 198 -9.14 -13.00 -18.89
N GLU A 199 -9.18 -14.27 -18.54
CA GLU A 199 -9.11 -14.74 -17.15
C GLU A 199 -7.76 -14.44 -16.49
N ASP A 200 -6.69 -14.35 -17.28
CA ASP A 200 -5.31 -14.18 -16.81
C ASP A 200 -4.83 -12.73 -16.79
N ILE A 201 -5.35 -11.87 -17.67
CA ILE A 201 -4.85 -10.50 -17.84
C ILE A 201 -5.92 -9.49 -17.48
N LYS A 202 -5.58 -8.62 -16.50
CA LYS A 202 -6.43 -7.51 -16.05
C LYS A 202 -5.62 -6.24 -15.97
N PHE A 203 -6.28 -5.11 -16.27
CA PHE A 203 -5.69 -3.81 -16.01
C PHE A 203 -6.69 -2.85 -15.35
N TYR A 204 -6.13 -1.85 -14.67
CA TYR A 204 -6.86 -0.81 -13.96
C TYR A 204 -6.21 0.54 -14.25
N VAL A 205 -7.03 1.50 -14.68
CA VAL A 205 -6.61 2.90 -14.79
C VAL A 205 -7.34 3.67 -13.69
N ASN A 206 -6.58 4.26 -12.80
CA ASN A 206 -7.09 4.89 -11.59
C ASN A 206 -6.83 6.39 -11.63
N TYR A 207 -7.75 7.16 -11.07
CA TYR A 207 -7.62 8.59 -10.85
C TYR A 207 -8.10 8.97 -9.46
N VAL A 208 -7.33 9.83 -8.81
CA VAL A 208 -7.73 10.53 -7.61
C VAL A 208 -7.26 11.98 -7.69
N GLY A 209 -8.12 12.93 -7.35
CA GLY A 209 -7.72 14.33 -7.39
C GLY A 209 -8.66 15.26 -6.66
N GLY A 210 -8.08 16.33 -6.12
CA GLY A 210 -8.80 17.34 -5.34
C GLY A 210 -7.86 18.41 -4.80
N GLN A 211 -8.36 19.16 -3.83
CA GLN A 211 -7.61 20.18 -3.11
C GLN A 211 -7.27 19.67 -1.70
N ARG A 212 -5.98 19.61 -1.38
CA ARG A 212 -5.51 19.19 -0.07
C ARG A 212 -5.96 20.18 1.02
N PRO A 213 -6.33 19.69 2.22
CA PRO A 213 -6.53 20.56 3.36
C PRO A 213 -5.18 21.14 3.82
N GLY A 214 -5.21 22.27 4.50
CA GLY A 214 -4.02 22.92 5.05
C GLY A 214 -3.31 23.85 4.05
N ASP A 215 -2.62 23.30 3.07
CA ASP A 215 -1.85 24.08 2.08
C ASP A 215 -2.65 24.47 0.83
N SER A 216 -3.89 24.01 0.72
CA SER A 216 -4.77 24.23 -0.43
C SER A 216 -4.19 23.82 -1.79
N ALA A 217 -3.14 23.02 -1.82
CA ALA A 217 -2.54 22.52 -3.06
C ALA A 217 -3.53 21.63 -3.82
N LYS A 218 -3.58 21.78 -5.13
CA LYS A 218 -4.33 20.88 -6.00
C LYS A 218 -3.46 19.68 -6.34
N THR A 219 -3.96 18.47 -6.08
CA THR A 219 -3.28 17.23 -6.42
C THR A 219 -4.11 16.40 -7.39
N ARG A 220 -3.44 15.70 -8.30
CA ARG A 220 -4.04 14.75 -9.25
C ARG A 220 -3.07 13.60 -9.42
N GLN A 221 -3.55 12.41 -9.16
CA GLN A 221 -2.80 11.18 -9.39
C GLN A 221 -3.50 10.35 -10.45
N ILE A 222 -2.73 9.89 -11.43
CA ILE A 222 -3.13 8.89 -12.41
C ILE A 222 -2.24 7.68 -12.19
N ASP A 223 -2.85 6.52 -12.17
CA ASP A 223 -2.19 5.27 -11.85
C ASP A 223 -2.67 4.17 -12.80
N LEU A 224 -1.75 3.32 -13.24
CA LEU A 224 -1.99 2.15 -14.06
C LEU A 224 -1.50 0.92 -13.33
N VAL A 225 -2.36 -0.07 -13.18
CA VAL A 225 -2.00 -1.40 -12.68
C VAL A 225 -2.32 -2.43 -13.76
N VAL A 226 -1.39 -3.34 -14.01
CA VAL A 226 -1.59 -4.51 -14.86
C VAL A 226 -1.20 -5.76 -14.09
N THR A 227 -2.03 -6.79 -14.16
CA THR A 227 -1.73 -8.13 -13.65
C THR A 227 -1.85 -9.14 -14.75
N ALA A 228 -0.88 -10.03 -14.87
CA ALA A 228 -0.89 -11.12 -15.84
C ALA A 228 -0.45 -12.42 -15.17
N LYS A 229 -1.29 -13.44 -15.22
CA LYS A 229 -0.94 -14.83 -14.93
C LYS A 229 -0.39 -15.44 -16.20
N ILE A 230 0.87 -15.80 -16.21
CA ILE A 230 1.53 -16.40 -17.39
C ILE A 230 1.25 -17.89 -17.45
N ASN A 231 1.33 -18.55 -16.28
CA ASN A 231 0.93 -19.93 -16.03
C ASN A 231 0.67 -20.12 -14.54
N ASP A 232 0.51 -21.34 -14.05
CA ASP A 232 0.21 -21.61 -12.64
C ASP A 232 1.34 -21.24 -11.68
N GLU A 233 2.58 -21.19 -12.17
CA GLU A 233 3.75 -20.85 -11.37
C GLU A 233 4.19 -19.40 -11.54
N PHE A 234 3.98 -18.79 -12.72
CA PHE A 234 4.48 -17.47 -13.06
C PHE A 234 3.39 -16.41 -13.21
N GLY A 235 3.59 -15.28 -12.56
CA GLY A 235 2.77 -14.09 -12.72
C GLY A 235 3.60 -12.83 -12.82
N ILE A 236 3.09 -11.84 -13.53
CA ILE A 236 3.70 -10.51 -13.68
C ILE A 236 2.72 -9.47 -13.20
N GLY A 237 3.22 -8.52 -12.41
CA GLY A 237 2.53 -7.30 -12.05
C GLY A 237 3.27 -6.09 -12.58
N PHE A 238 2.52 -5.05 -12.92
CA PHE A 238 3.04 -3.73 -13.24
C PHE A 238 2.24 -2.67 -12.52
N ASN A 239 2.92 -1.67 -11.99
CA ASN A 239 2.30 -0.45 -11.49
C ASN A 239 3.07 0.76 -12.00
N GLY A 240 2.37 1.75 -12.54
CA GLY A 240 2.94 3.02 -12.95
C GLY A 240 2.07 4.16 -12.48
N THR A 241 2.65 5.19 -11.86
CA THR A 241 1.88 6.32 -11.33
C THR A 241 2.57 7.66 -11.54
N VAL A 242 1.77 8.70 -11.70
CA VAL A 242 2.20 10.10 -11.70
C VAL A 242 1.27 10.89 -10.80
N ASN A 243 1.84 11.59 -9.83
CA ASN A 243 1.12 12.54 -8.99
C ASN A 243 1.58 13.97 -9.31
N SER A 244 0.65 14.79 -9.80
CA SER A 244 0.88 16.19 -10.15
C SER A 244 0.30 17.10 -9.06
N ILE A 245 1.10 18.05 -8.61
CA ILE A 245 0.79 18.95 -7.50
C ILE A 245 0.98 20.41 -7.95
N LYS A 246 -0.04 21.23 -7.73
CA LYS A 246 0.04 22.69 -7.90
C LYS A 246 -0.04 23.32 -6.51
N LEU A 247 1.08 23.83 -6.03
CA LEU A 247 1.15 24.55 -4.75
C LEU A 247 0.40 25.87 -4.86
N GLN A 248 -0.20 26.33 -3.76
CA GLN A 248 -0.86 27.63 -3.69
C GLN A 248 -0.06 28.58 -2.78
N THR A 249 0.25 29.75 -3.32
CA THR A 249 0.88 30.84 -2.54
C THR A 249 0.14 32.13 -2.86
N ASN A 250 -0.29 32.88 -1.84
CA ASN A 250 -1.03 34.13 -1.99
C ASN A 250 -2.24 34.01 -2.95
N ASN A 251 -3.04 32.94 -2.78
CA ASN A 251 -4.21 32.61 -3.59
C ASN A 251 -3.93 32.37 -5.09
N LYS A 252 -2.67 32.25 -5.51
CA LYS A 252 -2.27 31.89 -6.86
C LYS A 252 -1.67 30.49 -6.89
N TYR A 253 -1.98 29.72 -7.95
CA TYR A 253 -1.39 28.41 -8.15
C TYR A 253 -0.11 28.53 -8.97
N ALA A 254 0.95 27.88 -8.49
CA ALA A 254 2.18 27.69 -9.24
C ALA A 254 1.95 26.68 -10.38
N ASP A 255 2.92 26.58 -11.29
CA ASP A 255 2.98 25.52 -12.27
C ASP A 255 3.01 24.15 -11.59
N ALA A 256 2.52 23.14 -12.29
CA ALA A 256 2.47 21.80 -11.75
C ALA A 256 3.87 21.19 -11.63
N SER A 257 4.19 20.68 -10.47
CA SER A 257 5.33 19.81 -10.24
C SER A 257 4.83 18.39 -9.95
N SER A 258 5.65 17.37 -10.18
CA SER A 258 5.21 15.99 -10.02
C SER A 258 6.29 15.12 -9.37
N TRP A 259 5.83 14.05 -8.72
CA TRP A 259 6.59 12.84 -8.53
C TRP A 259 5.97 11.71 -9.35
N SER A 260 6.75 10.69 -9.67
CA SER A 260 6.27 9.56 -10.47
C SER A 260 7.05 8.29 -10.13
N GLY A 261 6.47 7.14 -10.46
CA GLY A 261 7.12 5.85 -10.27
C GLY A 261 6.60 4.80 -11.25
N ALA A 262 7.41 3.76 -11.42
CA ALA A 262 7.01 2.56 -12.12
C ALA A 262 7.68 1.34 -11.45
N ALA A 263 6.93 0.25 -11.29
CA ALA A 263 7.42 -1.00 -10.73
C ALA A 263 6.94 -2.20 -11.55
N VAL A 264 7.83 -3.19 -11.66
CA VAL A 264 7.52 -4.52 -12.17
C VAL A 264 7.63 -5.51 -11.01
N TYR A 265 6.68 -6.43 -10.94
CA TYR A 265 6.62 -7.51 -9.97
C TYR A 265 6.71 -8.83 -10.74
N LEU A 266 7.76 -9.59 -10.53
CA LEU A 266 7.94 -10.94 -11.08
C LEU A 266 7.66 -11.94 -9.96
N ASN A 267 6.61 -12.72 -10.12
CA ASN A 267 6.15 -13.69 -9.12
C ASN A 267 6.39 -15.09 -9.64
N TYR A 268 7.05 -15.92 -8.85
CA TYR A 268 7.30 -17.33 -9.15
C TYR A 268 6.91 -18.19 -7.96
N ASP A 269 5.90 -19.00 -8.11
CA ASP A 269 5.35 -19.92 -7.10
C ASP A 269 5.59 -21.38 -7.55
N PRO A 270 6.82 -21.94 -7.46
CA PRO A 270 7.15 -23.27 -7.98
C PRO A 270 6.39 -24.38 -7.28
N VAL A 271 5.97 -24.18 -6.07
CA VAL A 271 5.14 -25.08 -5.28
C VAL A 271 4.22 -24.28 -4.35
N GLU A 272 3.13 -24.87 -3.91
CA GLU A 272 2.14 -24.22 -3.04
C GLU A 272 2.76 -23.55 -1.79
N LYS A 273 3.81 -24.16 -1.22
CA LYS A 273 4.45 -23.71 0.03
C LYS A 273 5.56 -22.70 -0.14
N LEU A 274 5.99 -22.42 -1.37
CA LEU A 274 7.11 -21.52 -1.63
C LEU A 274 6.80 -20.59 -2.79
N GLY A 275 6.91 -19.30 -2.57
CA GLY A 275 6.86 -18.26 -3.59
C GLY A 275 8.11 -17.40 -3.54
N LEU A 276 8.54 -16.91 -4.68
CA LEU A 276 9.59 -15.92 -4.83
C LEU A 276 9.02 -14.71 -5.57
N THR A 277 9.39 -13.52 -5.14
CA THR A 277 8.95 -12.30 -5.81
C THR A 277 10.08 -11.30 -5.90
N LEU A 278 10.33 -10.82 -7.10
CA LEU A 278 11.21 -9.68 -7.34
C LEU A 278 10.35 -8.47 -7.71
N ARG A 279 10.44 -7.42 -6.91
CA ARG A 279 9.93 -6.08 -7.25
C ARG A 279 11.12 -5.21 -7.66
N SER A 280 11.06 -4.63 -8.85
CA SER A 280 11.99 -3.60 -9.30
C SER A 280 11.22 -2.31 -9.55
N GLU A 281 11.56 -1.26 -8.81
CA GLU A 281 10.87 0.03 -8.82
C GLU A 281 11.83 1.16 -9.14
N ILE A 282 11.44 2.06 -10.03
CA ILE A 282 12.04 3.38 -10.18
C ILE A 282 11.07 4.43 -9.64
N PHE A 283 11.55 5.27 -8.73
CA PHE A 283 10.77 6.36 -8.13
C PHE A 283 11.46 7.69 -8.37
N ASN A 284 10.79 8.61 -9.05
CA ASN A 284 11.31 9.92 -9.40
C ASN A 284 10.70 11.00 -8.52
N ASP A 285 11.52 11.57 -7.63
CA ASP A 285 11.15 12.69 -6.76
C ASP A 285 12.14 13.86 -6.90
N LYS A 286 12.45 14.22 -8.15
CA LYS A 286 13.36 15.35 -8.45
C LYS A 286 12.85 16.68 -7.92
N ASN A 287 11.54 16.80 -7.74
CA ASN A 287 10.90 18.00 -7.22
C ASN A 287 10.68 17.97 -5.70
N GLN A 288 11.18 16.96 -4.98
CA GLN A 288 11.15 16.85 -3.51
C GLN A 288 9.72 16.92 -2.93
N LEU A 289 8.76 16.32 -3.61
CA LEU A 289 7.33 16.37 -3.25
C LEU A 289 6.87 15.18 -2.41
N ALA A 290 7.71 14.16 -2.25
CA ALA A 290 7.39 12.88 -1.62
C ALA A 290 8.54 12.38 -0.73
N ALA A 291 9.25 11.34 -1.13
CA ALA A 291 10.23 10.60 -0.33
C ALA A 291 11.44 11.43 0.12
N LEU A 292 11.82 12.43 -0.65
CA LEU A 292 13.04 13.19 -0.40
C LEU A 292 12.75 14.49 0.38
N GLY A 293 11.58 15.07 0.24
CA GLY A 293 11.23 16.32 0.90
C GLY A 293 12.27 17.41 0.64
N SER A 294 12.19 18.53 1.37
CA SER A 294 13.13 19.65 1.24
C SER A 294 14.51 19.40 1.87
N ALA A 295 14.65 18.33 2.67
CA ALA A 295 15.89 18.03 3.40
C ALA A 295 16.94 17.31 2.58
N LEU A 296 16.55 16.69 1.46
CA LEU A 296 17.42 15.89 0.60
C LEU A 296 17.42 16.43 -0.83
N SER A 297 18.49 16.14 -1.56
CA SER A 297 18.56 16.51 -2.98
C SER A 297 17.54 15.72 -3.81
N GLY A 298 16.73 16.42 -4.59
CA GLY A 298 15.78 15.80 -5.52
C GLY A 298 16.48 14.91 -6.56
N THR A 299 16.06 13.65 -6.67
CA THR A 299 16.64 12.64 -7.55
C THR A 299 15.64 11.52 -7.86
N SER A 300 16.08 10.55 -8.65
CA SER A 300 15.39 9.27 -8.81
C SER A 300 16.04 8.21 -7.94
N ILE A 301 15.22 7.27 -7.44
CA ILE A 301 15.61 6.11 -6.64
C ILE A 301 15.26 4.86 -7.45
N LEU A 302 16.20 3.92 -7.59
CA LEU A 302 15.97 2.57 -8.07
C LEU A 302 15.99 1.64 -6.85
N ALA A 303 14.90 0.93 -6.61
CA ALA A 303 14.74 0.01 -5.50
C ALA A 303 14.42 -1.40 -6.02
N ASN A 304 15.25 -2.38 -5.67
CA ASN A 304 15.04 -3.79 -5.98
C ASN A 304 14.79 -4.55 -4.69
N THR A 305 13.72 -5.33 -4.64
CA THR A 305 13.29 -6.08 -3.46
C THR A 305 13.04 -7.52 -3.86
N LEU A 306 13.80 -8.45 -3.31
CA LEU A 306 13.61 -9.89 -3.47
C LEU A 306 13.02 -10.46 -2.19
N SER A 307 11.88 -11.13 -2.29
CA SER A 307 11.17 -11.74 -1.17
C SER A 307 10.91 -13.23 -1.43
N GLY A 308 11.10 -14.04 -0.39
CA GLY A 308 10.67 -15.43 -0.38
C GLY A 308 9.39 -15.53 0.47
N ASN A 309 8.37 -16.24 -0.01
CA ASN A 309 7.14 -16.49 0.73
C ASN A 309 7.10 -17.97 1.13
N VAL A 310 7.45 -18.29 2.38
CA VAL A 310 7.46 -19.66 2.91
C VAL A 310 6.18 -19.86 3.72
N LYS A 311 5.26 -20.69 3.20
CA LYS A 311 3.95 -20.96 3.81
C LYS A 311 4.01 -22.23 4.65
N LEU A 312 3.73 -22.11 5.94
CA LEU A 312 3.72 -23.19 6.92
C LEU A 312 2.32 -23.29 7.55
N GLY A 313 1.39 -23.89 6.82
CA GLY A 313 -0.02 -23.88 7.18
C GLY A 313 -0.59 -22.46 7.16
N LYS A 314 -0.97 -21.95 8.33
CA LYS A 314 -1.49 -20.58 8.49
C LYS A 314 -0.40 -19.53 8.73
N PHE A 315 0.85 -19.91 8.77
CA PHE A 315 1.99 -19.01 8.92
C PHE A 315 2.64 -18.74 7.58
N THR A 316 3.03 -17.50 7.35
CA THR A 316 3.89 -17.14 6.23
C THR A 316 5.13 -16.42 6.77
N ILE A 317 6.31 -16.90 6.37
CA ILE A 317 7.60 -16.31 6.68
C ILE A 317 8.09 -15.64 5.41
N ILE A 318 8.43 -14.34 5.47
CA ILE A 318 8.85 -13.57 4.30
C ILE A 318 10.26 -12.99 4.54
N PRO A 319 11.35 -13.79 4.33
CA PRO A 319 12.68 -13.22 4.22
C PRO A 319 12.73 -12.29 3.02
N GLU A 320 13.27 -11.08 3.24
CA GLU A 320 13.32 -10.05 2.22
C GLU A 320 14.68 -9.36 2.20
N LEU A 321 15.21 -9.14 1.01
CA LEU A 321 16.40 -8.33 0.75
C LEU A 321 16.00 -7.16 -0.15
N ARG A 322 16.28 -5.95 0.31
CA ARG A 322 16.06 -4.72 -0.45
C ARG A 322 17.36 -3.99 -0.69
N TYR A 323 17.60 -3.61 -1.95
CA TYR A 323 18.75 -2.83 -2.39
C TYR A 323 18.29 -1.59 -3.14
N GLU A 324 18.80 -0.43 -2.72
CA GLU A 324 18.42 0.85 -3.31
C GLU A 324 19.65 1.62 -3.77
N THR A 325 19.50 2.30 -4.92
CA THR A 325 20.46 3.27 -5.45
C THR A 325 19.74 4.55 -5.84
N ALA A 326 20.48 5.64 -5.85
CA ALA A 326 19.92 6.94 -6.24
C ALA A 326 20.94 7.73 -7.09
N GLY A 327 20.45 8.61 -7.94
CA GLY A 327 21.29 9.44 -8.79
C GLY A 327 22.06 10.52 -8.05
N LYS A 328 21.73 10.78 -6.79
CA LYS A 328 22.47 11.67 -5.88
C LYS A 328 22.66 10.98 -4.53
N ASN A 329 23.64 11.44 -3.75
CA ASN A 329 23.86 10.90 -2.42
C ASN A 329 22.72 11.33 -1.48
N ILE A 330 21.86 10.38 -1.15
CA ILE A 330 20.75 10.55 -0.22
C ILE A 330 20.79 9.55 0.94
N TYR A 331 21.77 8.63 0.94
CA TYR A 331 21.92 7.62 1.98
C TYR A 331 23.00 8.01 2.96
N PHE A 332 22.67 7.86 4.24
CA PHE A 332 23.56 8.20 5.33
C PHE A 332 24.39 6.97 5.73
N ALA A 333 25.67 7.20 5.96
CA ALA A 333 26.55 6.20 6.56
C ALA A 333 26.17 5.93 8.03
N LYS A 334 26.72 4.88 8.61
CA LYS A 334 26.61 4.58 10.03
C LYS A 334 27.06 5.79 10.84
N MET A 335 26.22 6.25 11.78
CA MET A 335 26.67 7.22 12.78
C MET A 335 27.71 6.55 13.67
N GLU A 336 28.97 6.94 13.55
CA GLU A 336 29.96 6.61 14.56
C GLU A 336 29.56 7.35 15.83
N HIS A 337 29.27 6.61 16.89
CA HIS A 337 29.16 7.21 18.21
C HIS A 337 30.50 7.86 18.52
N LEU A 338 30.56 9.19 18.47
CA LEU A 338 31.62 9.92 19.13
C LEU A 338 31.60 9.46 20.59
N LYS A 339 32.55 8.57 20.95
CA LYS A 339 32.83 8.29 22.36
C LYS A 339 33.17 9.63 22.95
N ALA A 340 32.29 10.17 23.76
CA ALA A 340 32.61 11.27 24.61
C ALA A 340 33.85 10.84 25.40
N GLN A 341 34.97 11.44 25.10
CA GLN A 341 36.12 11.43 26.00
C GLN A 341 35.70 12.29 27.20
N MET A 342 35.33 11.62 28.30
CA MET A 342 35.43 12.20 29.62
C MET A 342 36.83 11.98 30.16
#